data_3c33f8c67a421b870855becb31be3c8e
#
_entry.id   3c33f8c67a421b870855becb31be3c8e
#
_cell.length_a   1.000
_cell.length_b   1.000
_cell.length_c   1.000
_cell.angle_alpha   90.00
_cell.angle_beta   90.00
_cell.angle_gamma   90.00
#
_symmetry.space_group_name_H-M   'P 1'
#
loop_
_entity.id
_entity.type
_entity.pdbx_description
1 polymer ?
#
loop_
_entity_poly.entity_id
_entity_poly.type
_entity_poly.pdbx_seq_one_letter_code
_entity_poly.pdbx_strand_id
1 'polypeptide(L)' 'MKLRDLERHLRRQGCVSFREGGAHTVWLNPSTRKISSVPRHREIKEGTVHGICKQLEITRP' A
#
# COMPACT_ATOMS: atom_id res chain seq x y z
N MET A 1 -7.06 -9.61 -3.60
CA MET A 1 -6.03 -9.77 -2.55
C MET A 1 -6.57 -9.24 -1.23
N LYS A 2 -6.31 -9.93 -0.15
CA LYS A 2 -6.74 -9.45 1.16
C LYS A 2 -5.88 -8.29 1.63
N LEU A 3 -6.51 -7.32 2.30
CA LEU A 3 -5.79 -6.15 2.79
C LEU A 3 -4.59 -6.54 3.66
N ARG A 4 -4.76 -7.50 4.57
CA ARG A 4 -3.66 -7.91 5.45
C ARG A 4 -2.45 -8.46 4.67
N ASP A 5 -2.70 -9.12 3.54
CA ASP A 5 -1.63 -9.67 2.71
C ASP A 5 -0.94 -8.55 1.95
N LEU A 6 -1.69 -7.57 1.47
CA LEU A 6 -1.12 -6.38 0.83
C LEU A 6 -0.26 -5.61 1.83
N GLU A 7 -0.75 -5.38 3.04
CA GLU A 7 0.01 -4.67 4.06
C GLU A 7 1.31 -5.39 4.42
N ARG A 8 1.26 -6.72 4.49
CA ARG A 8 2.47 -7.51 4.71
C ARG A 8 3.48 -7.30 3.59
N HIS A 9 3.00 -7.31 2.36
CA HIS A 9 3.86 -7.07 1.20
C HIS A 9 4.49 -5.68 1.25
N LEU A 10 3.69 -4.65 1.58
CA LEU A 10 4.21 -3.29 1.69
C LEU A 10 5.31 -3.19 2.74
N ARG A 11 5.11 -3.82 3.90
CA ARG A 11 6.14 -3.82 4.95
C ARG A 11 7.41 -4.54 4.51
N ARG A 12 7.27 -5.65 3.80
CA ARG A 12 8.43 -6.39 3.26
C ARG A 12 9.21 -5.57 2.26
N GLN A 13 8.54 -4.69 1.53
CA GLN A 13 9.18 -3.80 0.57
C GLN A 13 9.74 -2.54 1.23
N GLY A 14 9.68 -2.45 2.55
CA GLY A 14 10.22 -1.32 3.29
C GLY A 14 9.29 -0.14 3.45
N CYS A 15 8.03 -0.28 3.03
CA CYS A 15 7.05 0.79 3.19
C CYS A 15 6.52 0.82 4.62
N VAL A 16 6.06 1.99 5.03
CA VAL A 16 5.48 2.19 6.37
C VAL A 16 4.16 2.92 6.25
N SER A 17 3.22 2.60 7.13
CA SER A 17 2.00 3.38 7.26
C SER A 17 2.30 4.59 8.14
N PHE A 18 1.96 5.78 7.70
CA PHE A 18 2.29 6.97 8.46
C PHE A 18 1.10 7.88 8.74
N ARG A 19 -0.06 7.56 8.17
CA ARG A 19 -1.24 8.39 8.37
C ARG A 19 -2.48 7.56 8.15
N GLU A 20 -3.41 7.63 9.08
CA GLU A 20 -4.73 7.02 8.92
C GLU A 20 -5.76 8.11 8.81
N GLY A 21 -6.63 8.01 7.81
CA GLY A 21 -7.73 8.92 7.65
C GLY A 21 -8.93 8.17 7.15
N GLY A 22 -10.06 8.26 7.84
CA GLY A 22 -11.32 7.72 7.37
C GLY A 22 -11.22 6.33 6.77
N ALA A 23 -11.49 6.22 5.48
CA ALA A 23 -11.55 4.96 4.76
C ALA A 23 -10.21 4.51 4.18
N HIS A 24 -9.13 5.28 4.38
CA HIS A 24 -7.84 5.00 3.76
C HIS A 24 -6.70 5.12 4.76
N THR A 25 -5.65 4.35 4.52
CA THR A 25 -4.37 4.50 5.22
C THR A 25 -3.35 4.97 4.20
N VAL A 26 -2.57 5.98 4.52
CA VAL A 26 -1.51 6.47 3.64
C VAL A 26 -0.23 5.73 3.98
N TRP A 27 0.37 5.11 2.97
CA TRP A 27 1.63 4.40 3.09
C TRP A 27 2.74 5.20 2.41
N LEU A 28 3.94 5.10 2.95
CA LEU A 28 5.13 5.79 2.46
C LEU A 28 6.21 4.78 2.14
N ASN A 29 6.86 4.97 1.00
CA ASN A 29 8.12 4.29 0.71
C ASN A 29 9.26 5.26 1.07
N PRO A 30 9.98 5.02 2.19
CA PRO A 30 11.01 5.97 2.62
C PRO A 30 12.16 6.13 1.62
N SER A 31 12.44 5.10 0.83
CA SER A 31 13.53 5.14 -0.15
C SER A 31 13.27 6.13 -1.27
N THR A 32 12.02 6.21 -1.73
CA THR A 32 11.65 7.07 -2.85
C THR A 32 10.87 8.30 -2.41
N ARG A 33 10.40 8.32 -1.17
CA ARG A 33 9.50 9.32 -0.61
C ARG A 33 8.16 9.39 -1.33
N LYS A 34 7.78 8.30 -2.00
CA LYS A 34 6.47 8.21 -2.66
C LYS A 34 5.45 7.71 -1.67
N ILE A 35 4.21 8.16 -1.86
CA ILE A 35 3.10 7.76 -1.00
C ILE A 35 1.97 7.18 -1.84
N SER A 36 1.12 6.40 -1.19
CA SER A 36 -0.09 5.88 -1.80
C SER A 36 -1.17 5.72 -0.74
N SER A 37 -2.41 6.02 -1.12
CA SER A 37 -3.57 5.79 -0.26
C SER A 37 -4.06 4.36 -0.48
N VAL A 38 -4.14 3.59 0.60
CA VAL A 38 -4.58 2.21 0.55
C VAL A 38 -5.98 2.13 1.17
N PRO A 39 -6.99 1.63 0.42
CA PRO A 39 -8.33 1.51 0.99
C PRO A 39 -8.34 0.53 2.15
N ARG A 40 -9.17 0.82 3.14
CA ARG A 40 -9.30 -0.06 4.31
C ARG A 40 -10.41 -1.06 4.11
N HIS A 41 -10.48 -1.63 2.91
CA HIS A 41 -11.40 -2.69 2.56
C HIS A 41 -10.74 -4.03 2.82
N ARG A 42 -11.54 -5.00 3.22
CA ARG A 42 -11.04 -6.35 3.50
C ARG A 42 -10.42 -7.00 2.27
N GLU A 43 -11.03 -6.79 1.11
CA GLU A 43 -10.54 -7.26 -0.18
C GLU A 43 -10.14 -6.10 -1.06
N ILE A 44 -8.96 -6.17 -1.65
CA ILE A 44 -8.45 -5.14 -2.55
C ILE A 44 -8.37 -5.73 -3.95
N LYS A 45 -8.96 -5.03 -4.92
CA LYS A 45 -8.94 -5.47 -6.31
C LYS A 45 -7.53 -5.45 -6.89
N GLU A 46 -7.25 -6.37 -7.80
CA GLU A 46 -5.94 -6.49 -8.43
C GLU A 46 -5.45 -5.18 -9.06
N GLY A 47 -6.32 -4.48 -9.79
CA GLY A 47 -5.93 -3.21 -10.38
C GLY A 47 -5.53 -2.17 -9.36
N THR A 48 -6.21 -2.16 -8.21
CA THR A 48 -5.88 -1.25 -7.11
C THR A 48 -4.54 -1.63 -6.49
N VAL A 49 -4.28 -2.93 -6.30
CA VAL A 49 -2.99 -3.42 -5.80
C VAL A 49 -1.86 -2.97 -6.71
N HIS A 50 -2.02 -3.16 -8.02
CA HIS A 50 -1.00 -2.76 -9.00
C HIS A 50 -0.75 -1.26 -8.97
N GLY A 51 -1.81 -0.46 -8.86
CA GLY A 51 -1.68 1.00 -8.79
C GLY A 51 -0.95 1.46 -7.55
N ILE A 52 -1.23 0.84 -6.41
CA ILE A 52 -0.56 1.14 -5.15
C ILE A 52 0.94 0.85 -5.26
N CYS A 53 1.28 -0.34 -5.75
CA CYS A 53 2.69 -0.73 -5.90
C CYS A 53 3.42 0.18 -6.88
N LYS A 54 2.75 0.57 -7.96
CA LYS A 54 3.33 1.49 -8.94
C LYS A 54 3.58 2.86 -8.31
N GLN A 55 2.62 3.38 -7.55
CA GLN A 55 2.78 4.67 -6.89
C GLN A 55 3.92 4.66 -5.87
N LEU A 56 4.08 3.56 -5.16
CA LEU A 56 5.14 3.42 -4.15
C LEU A 56 6.47 2.98 -4.76
N GLU A 57 6.50 2.70 -6.06
CA GLU A 57 7.70 2.26 -6.78
C GLU A 57 8.29 0.99 -6.18
N ILE A 58 7.43 0.02 -5.93
CA ILE A 58 7.81 -1.29 -5.41
C ILE A 58 7.30 -2.39 -6.35
N THR A 59 7.84 -3.59 -6.19
CA THR A 59 7.39 -4.74 -6.97
C THR A 59 6.00 -5.17 -6.53
N ARG A 60 5.28 -5.79 -7.45
CA ARG A 60 3.98 -6.38 -7.14
C ARG A 60 4.15 -7.64 -6.32
N PRO A 61 3.15 -7.95 -5.48
CA PRO A 61 3.20 -9.18 -4.69
C PRO A 61 3.09 -10.42 -5.55
#